data_d2e2621c4dddabf7a6cef009a3ecb9de
#
_entry.id   d2e2621c4dddabf7a6cef009a3ecb9de
#
_cell.length_a   1.000
_cell.length_b   1.000
_cell.length_c   1.000
_cell.angle_alpha   90.00
_cell.angle_beta   90.00
_cell.angle_gamma   90.00
#
_symmetry.space_group_name_H-M   'P 1'
#
loop_
_entity.id
_entity.type
_entity.pdbx_description
1 polymer ?
#
loop_
_entity_poly.entity_id
_entity_poly.type
_entity_poly.pdbx_seq_one_letter_code
_entity_poly.pdbx_strand_id
1 'polypeptide(L)'
;LVIDKRSHKGGNLYCEDVDGIHVHKYGAHIFHTDNKDVWDYVNALVPFNGFINSPLARFQDKLYNLPFNMNTFHQLWGVATPAEAREKIKEQCAAYSHIVTPSNLEEQALKLCGKDVYERLIKGYTEKQWGRSAKELPAFIIRRVPLRFVYDNNYFNDRYQGIPEGGYNELID
;
A
#
# COMPACT_ATOMS: atom_id res chain seq x y z
N LEU A 1 31.82 6.53 -12.73
CA LEU A 1 31.88 5.16 -12.20
C LEU A 1 30.76 4.98 -11.17
N VAL A 2 29.86 4.03 -11.41
CA VAL A 2 28.81 3.62 -10.47
C VAL A 2 29.27 2.29 -9.85
N ILE A 3 29.22 2.18 -8.52
CA ILE A 3 29.61 0.98 -7.78
C ILE A 3 28.42 0.54 -6.93
N ASP A 4 28.03 -0.74 -7.05
CA ASP A 4 27.03 -1.39 -6.23
C ASP A 4 27.49 -2.79 -5.85
N LYS A 5 27.01 -3.31 -4.73
CA LYS A 5 27.33 -4.68 -4.28
C LYS A 5 26.60 -5.77 -5.07
N ARG A 6 25.54 -5.40 -5.79
CA ARG A 6 24.75 -6.31 -6.60
C ARG A 6 25.42 -6.53 -7.94
N SER A 7 25.22 -7.71 -8.53
CA SER A 7 25.77 -8.09 -9.84
C SER A 7 25.01 -7.50 -11.03
N HIS A 8 23.98 -6.71 -10.77
CA HIS A 8 23.12 -6.08 -11.77
C HIS A 8 22.96 -4.59 -11.52
N LYS A 9 22.65 -3.82 -12.57
CA LYS A 9 22.23 -2.42 -12.50
C LYS A 9 20.75 -2.31 -12.08
N GLY A 10 20.27 -1.10 -11.86
CA GLY A 10 18.86 -0.83 -11.57
C GLY A 10 18.44 -0.89 -10.11
N GLY A 11 19.31 -1.33 -9.21
CA GLY A 11 18.99 -1.35 -7.78
C GLY A 11 17.70 -2.14 -7.49
N ASN A 12 16.75 -1.52 -6.79
CA ASN A 12 15.46 -2.14 -6.47
C ASN A 12 14.49 -2.22 -7.64
N LEU A 13 14.72 -1.49 -8.72
CA LEU A 13 13.89 -1.54 -9.93
C LEU A 13 14.23 -2.73 -10.85
N TYR A 14 15.32 -3.43 -10.56
CA TYR A 14 15.76 -4.55 -11.39
C TYR A 14 14.67 -5.62 -11.55
N CYS A 15 14.42 -5.99 -12.81
CA CYS A 15 13.52 -7.07 -13.19
C CYS A 15 14.31 -8.25 -13.74
N GLU A 16 13.89 -9.46 -13.38
CA GLU A 16 14.35 -10.70 -14.01
C GLU A 16 13.33 -11.12 -15.06
N ASP A 17 13.81 -11.55 -16.24
CA ASP A 17 12.95 -12.24 -17.19
C ASP A 17 12.91 -13.72 -16.82
N VAL A 18 11.73 -14.22 -16.54
CA VAL A 18 11.48 -15.64 -16.26
C VAL A 18 10.40 -16.13 -17.21
N ASP A 19 10.79 -16.86 -18.23
CA ASP A 19 9.88 -17.40 -19.25
C ASP A 19 9.01 -16.32 -19.93
N GLY A 20 9.59 -15.15 -20.20
CA GLY A 20 8.91 -14.00 -20.81
C GLY A 20 8.06 -13.18 -19.83
N ILE A 21 8.20 -13.41 -18.54
CA ILE A 21 7.55 -12.62 -17.49
C ILE A 21 8.58 -11.72 -16.81
N HIS A 22 8.32 -10.42 -16.76
CA HIS A 22 9.15 -9.45 -16.05
C HIS A 22 8.88 -9.52 -14.55
N VAL A 23 9.74 -10.22 -13.81
CA VAL A 23 9.63 -10.38 -12.35
C VAL A 23 10.34 -9.24 -11.64
N HIS A 24 9.62 -8.45 -10.89
CA HIS A 24 10.18 -7.41 -10.02
C HIS A 24 10.86 -8.07 -8.82
N LYS A 25 12.17 -8.24 -8.89
CA LYS A 25 12.94 -9.06 -7.94
C LYS A 25 12.87 -8.57 -6.48
N TYR A 26 12.76 -7.28 -6.28
CA TYR A 26 12.80 -6.64 -4.95
C TYR A 26 11.45 -6.05 -4.51
N GLY A 27 10.37 -6.55 -5.07
CA GLY A 27 9.01 -6.09 -4.79
C GLY A 27 8.43 -5.29 -5.96
N ALA A 28 7.11 -5.20 -5.99
CA ALA A 28 6.41 -4.51 -7.05
C ALA A 28 6.70 -2.99 -7.01
N HIS A 29 7.14 -2.46 -8.14
CA HIS A 29 7.33 -1.03 -8.36
C HIS A 29 6.34 -0.59 -9.44
N ILE A 30 5.41 0.28 -9.08
CA ILE A 30 4.47 0.91 -10.00
C ILE A 30 4.82 2.39 -10.04
N PHE A 31 5.14 2.91 -11.23
CA PHE A 31 5.37 4.34 -11.40
C PHE A 31 4.05 5.09 -11.33
N HIS A 32 4.02 6.19 -10.59
CA HIS A 32 2.84 7.06 -10.52
C HIS A 32 3.24 8.52 -10.28
N THR A 33 2.48 9.44 -10.85
CA THR A 33 2.70 10.89 -10.71
C THR A 33 1.46 11.68 -11.15
N ASP A 34 1.25 12.86 -10.54
CA ASP A 34 0.30 13.87 -11.04
C ASP A 34 0.96 14.83 -12.04
N ASN A 35 2.30 14.85 -12.11
CA ASN A 35 3.03 15.76 -12.98
C ASN A 35 3.11 15.20 -14.40
N LYS A 36 2.43 15.90 -15.34
CA LYS A 36 2.41 15.50 -16.74
C LYS A 36 3.79 15.53 -17.40
N ASP A 37 4.64 16.49 -17.05
CA ASP A 37 5.97 16.62 -17.66
C ASP A 37 6.86 15.44 -17.25
N VAL A 38 6.75 15.00 -16.01
CA VAL A 38 7.45 13.81 -15.52
C VAL A 38 6.93 12.54 -16.21
N TRP A 39 5.61 12.43 -16.37
CA TRP A 39 4.99 11.32 -17.09
C TRP A 39 5.43 11.26 -18.56
N ASP A 40 5.39 12.38 -19.25
CA ASP A 40 5.81 12.49 -20.65
C ASP A 40 7.31 12.17 -20.80
N TYR A 41 8.14 12.64 -19.86
CA TYR A 41 9.58 12.36 -19.86
C TYR A 41 9.87 10.85 -19.77
N VAL A 42 9.28 10.14 -18.81
CA VAL A 42 9.54 8.70 -18.65
C VAL A 42 8.98 7.88 -19.81
N ASN A 43 7.82 8.29 -20.37
CA ASN A 43 7.25 7.64 -21.54
C ASN A 43 8.02 7.91 -22.85
N ALA A 44 8.80 8.98 -22.90
CA ALA A 44 9.71 9.23 -24.03
C ALA A 44 10.94 8.30 -23.99
N LEU A 45 11.29 7.75 -22.83
CA LEU A 45 12.39 6.80 -22.68
C LEU A 45 11.92 5.36 -22.99
N VAL A 46 10.83 4.94 -22.35
CA VAL A 46 10.20 3.64 -22.57
C VAL A 46 8.68 3.78 -22.45
N PRO A 47 7.88 3.05 -23.25
CA PRO A 47 6.44 3.11 -23.15
C PRO A 47 5.95 2.48 -21.85
N PHE A 48 5.02 3.15 -21.18
CA PHE A 48 4.33 2.63 -19.99
C PHE A 48 2.94 2.13 -20.36
N ASN A 49 2.56 1.00 -19.78
CA ASN A 49 1.21 0.47 -19.92
C ASN A 49 0.19 1.24 -19.06
N GLY A 50 -1.08 0.93 -19.20
CA GLY A 50 -2.16 1.51 -18.39
C GLY A 50 -2.47 0.74 -17.11
N PHE A 51 -1.47 0.12 -16.47
CA PHE A 51 -1.69 -0.67 -15.25
C PHE A 51 -2.18 0.19 -14.10
N ILE A 52 -3.30 -0.20 -13.52
CA ILE A 52 -3.86 0.44 -12.32
C ILE A 52 -3.61 -0.47 -11.12
N ASN A 53 -2.90 0.06 -10.13
CA ASN A 53 -2.59 -0.70 -8.92
C ASN A 53 -3.82 -0.81 -8.01
N SER A 54 -4.39 -2.01 -7.93
CA SER A 54 -5.55 -2.35 -7.08
C SER A 54 -5.22 -3.57 -6.22
N PRO A 55 -4.38 -3.43 -5.19
CA PRO A 55 -3.91 -4.56 -4.39
C PRO A 55 -5.02 -5.16 -3.54
N LEU A 56 -4.85 -6.44 -3.24
CA LEU A 56 -5.69 -7.19 -2.31
C LEU A 56 -4.86 -7.65 -1.13
N ALA A 57 -5.40 -7.50 0.08
CA ALA A 57 -4.85 -8.10 1.29
C ALA A 57 -5.54 -9.43 1.56
N ARG A 58 -4.76 -10.47 1.84
CA ARG A 58 -5.28 -11.75 2.33
C ARG A 58 -5.07 -11.84 3.83
N PHE A 59 -6.14 -12.08 4.56
CA PHE A 59 -6.10 -12.43 5.98
C PHE A 59 -6.88 -13.72 6.21
N GLN A 60 -6.20 -14.76 6.64
CA GLN A 60 -6.75 -16.13 6.69
C GLN A 60 -7.31 -16.53 5.30
N ASP A 61 -8.59 -16.89 5.22
CA ASP A 61 -9.26 -17.31 3.98
C ASP A 61 -10.08 -16.20 3.32
N LYS A 62 -9.92 -14.94 3.76
CA LYS A 62 -10.64 -13.78 3.22
C LYS A 62 -9.70 -12.84 2.48
N LEU A 63 -10.23 -12.25 1.40
CA LEU A 63 -9.60 -11.19 0.64
C LEU A 63 -10.26 -9.86 0.96
N TYR A 64 -9.45 -8.81 1.07
CA TYR A 64 -9.89 -7.44 1.32
C TYR A 64 -9.29 -6.51 0.30
N ASN A 65 -10.09 -5.59 -0.23
CA ASN A 65 -9.59 -4.55 -1.11
C ASN A 65 -8.70 -3.55 -0.35
N LEU A 66 -7.68 -3.05 -1.04
CA LEU A 66 -6.86 -1.93 -0.61
C LEU A 66 -6.91 -0.82 -1.69
N PRO A 67 -6.71 0.44 -1.29
CA PRO A 67 -6.56 0.98 0.05
C PRO A 67 -7.80 0.76 0.91
N PHE A 68 -7.76 1.11 2.21
CA PHE A 68 -8.91 0.97 3.11
C PHE A 68 -10.07 1.87 2.65
N ASN A 69 -10.92 1.34 1.80
CA ASN A 69 -12.03 2.03 1.14
C ASN A 69 -13.39 1.39 1.46
N MET A 70 -14.47 1.85 0.82
CA MET A 70 -15.81 1.32 1.09
C MET A 70 -15.95 -0.17 0.75
N ASN A 71 -15.20 -0.69 -0.25
CA ASN A 71 -15.19 -2.14 -0.51
C ASN A 71 -14.55 -2.90 0.67
N THR A 72 -13.45 -2.39 1.23
CA THR A 72 -12.81 -2.94 2.43
C THR A 72 -13.78 -2.95 3.61
N PHE A 73 -14.49 -1.84 3.86
CA PHE A 73 -15.42 -1.71 4.98
C PHE A 73 -16.66 -2.59 4.81
N HIS A 74 -17.14 -2.73 3.57
CA HIS A 74 -18.19 -3.70 3.26
C HIS A 74 -17.74 -5.14 3.55
N GLN A 75 -16.55 -5.52 3.12
CA GLN A 75 -15.97 -6.85 3.36
C GLN A 75 -15.71 -7.13 4.85
N LEU A 76 -15.38 -6.10 5.63
CA LEU A 76 -15.15 -6.22 7.07
C LEU A 76 -16.47 -6.32 7.85
N TRP A 77 -17.45 -5.46 7.54
CA TRP A 77 -18.60 -5.17 8.40
C TRP A 77 -19.96 -5.23 7.70
N GLY A 78 -20.03 -5.44 6.39
CA GLY A 78 -21.28 -5.44 5.63
C GLY A 78 -21.90 -4.04 5.43
N VAL A 79 -21.21 -2.97 5.79
CA VAL A 79 -21.71 -1.59 5.61
C VAL A 79 -21.74 -1.20 4.15
N ALA A 80 -22.74 -0.42 3.75
CA ALA A 80 -22.95 -0.02 2.35
C ALA A 80 -22.75 1.50 2.13
N THR A 81 -22.86 2.30 3.17
CA THR A 81 -22.77 3.77 3.06
C THR A 81 -21.55 4.34 3.80
N PRO A 82 -21.02 5.49 3.33
CA PRO A 82 -19.97 6.20 4.05
C PRO A 82 -20.32 6.56 5.50
N ALA A 83 -21.61 6.84 5.77
CA ALA A 83 -22.07 7.16 7.12
C ALA A 83 -21.97 5.97 8.06
N GLU A 84 -22.43 4.78 7.64
CA GLU A 84 -22.32 3.54 8.40
C GLU A 84 -20.85 3.17 8.65
N ALA A 85 -19.99 3.30 7.64
CA ALA A 85 -18.57 3.01 7.79
C ALA A 85 -17.89 3.95 8.81
N ARG A 86 -18.22 5.25 8.79
CA ARG A 86 -17.68 6.22 9.76
C ARG A 86 -18.15 5.92 11.17
N GLU A 87 -19.40 5.57 11.35
CA GLU A 87 -19.93 5.23 12.68
C GLU A 87 -19.29 3.94 13.20
N LYS A 88 -19.08 2.94 12.33
CA LYS A 88 -18.41 1.70 12.72
C LYS A 88 -16.96 1.92 13.14
N ILE A 89 -16.20 2.75 12.42
CA ILE A 89 -14.85 3.13 12.80
C ILE A 89 -14.85 3.88 14.15
N LYS A 90 -15.75 4.83 14.32
CA LYS A 90 -15.88 5.60 15.55
C LYS A 90 -16.21 4.71 16.75
N GLU A 91 -17.12 3.75 16.61
CA GLU A 91 -17.45 2.73 17.62
C GLU A 91 -16.19 1.97 18.02
N GLN A 92 -15.42 1.46 17.06
CA GLN A 92 -14.22 0.70 17.36
C GLN A 92 -13.10 1.54 17.98
N CYS A 93 -12.91 2.76 17.51
CA CYS A 93 -11.92 3.68 18.08
C CYS A 93 -12.28 4.14 19.49
N ALA A 94 -13.57 4.21 19.84
CA ALA A 94 -14.03 4.62 21.15
C ALA A 94 -13.51 3.70 22.28
N ALA A 95 -13.34 2.40 22.00
CA ALA A 95 -12.76 1.43 22.94
C ALA A 95 -11.31 1.79 23.35
N TYR A 96 -10.62 2.59 22.53
CA TYR A 96 -9.23 3.00 22.74
C TYR A 96 -9.08 4.49 23.05
N SER A 97 -10.17 5.17 23.40
CA SER A 97 -10.17 6.60 23.76
C SER A 97 -9.31 6.93 25.00
N HIS A 98 -9.08 5.95 25.86
CA HIS A 98 -8.22 6.06 27.02
C HIS A 98 -6.73 6.22 26.66
N ILE A 99 -6.32 5.89 25.43
CA ILE A 99 -4.96 6.09 24.94
C ILE A 99 -4.79 7.56 24.55
N VAL A 100 -4.26 8.37 25.46
CA VAL A 100 -4.03 9.80 25.17
C VAL A 100 -2.85 9.95 24.23
N THR A 101 -1.69 9.40 24.59
CA THR A 101 -0.47 9.43 23.80
C THR A 101 -0.04 7.99 23.50
N PRO A 102 -0.19 7.52 22.26
CA PRO A 102 0.23 6.17 21.89
C PRO A 102 1.74 5.98 22.06
N SER A 103 2.15 4.92 22.73
CA SER A 103 3.55 4.59 23.00
C SER A 103 4.18 3.76 21.89
N ASN A 104 3.38 3.07 21.11
CA ASN A 104 3.83 2.16 20.05
C ASN A 104 2.86 2.16 18.87
N LEU A 105 3.24 1.43 17.80
CA LEU A 105 2.48 1.35 16.55
C LEU A 105 1.10 0.71 16.76
N GLU A 106 0.99 -0.33 17.60
CA GLU A 106 -0.29 -0.98 17.88
C GLU A 106 -1.29 0.00 18.48
N GLU A 107 -0.91 0.70 19.55
CA GLU A 107 -1.77 1.70 20.20
C GLU A 107 -2.19 2.82 19.24
N GLN A 108 -1.25 3.29 18.43
CA GLN A 108 -1.53 4.31 17.42
C GLN A 108 -2.53 3.82 16.36
N ALA A 109 -2.36 2.62 15.84
CA ALA A 109 -3.26 2.04 14.85
C ALA A 109 -4.66 1.80 15.41
N LEU A 110 -4.76 1.21 16.62
CA LEU A 110 -6.03 0.98 17.30
C LEU A 110 -6.81 2.27 17.53
N LYS A 111 -6.11 3.35 17.89
CA LYS A 111 -6.72 4.68 18.06
C LYS A 111 -7.18 5.29 16.74
N LEU A 112 -6.48 5.04 15.63
CA LEU A 112 -6.78 5.64 14.32
C LEU A 112 -7.87 4.92 13.53
N CYS A 113 -7.94 3.59 13.61
CA CYS A 113 -8.80 2.79 12.74
C CYS A 113 -9.53 1.64 13.43
N GLY A 114 -9.32 1.45 14.74
CA GLY A 114 -9.95 0.38 15.50
C GLY A 114 -9.33 -0.99 15.29
N LYS A 115 -9.89 -1.96 16.03
CA LYS A 115 -9.33 -3.32 16.13
C LYS A 115 -9.37 -4.10 14.82
N ASP A 116 -10.50 -4.11 14.13
CA ASP A 116 -10.69 -4.95 12.95
C ASP A 116 -9.74 -4.61 11.81
N VAL A 117 -9.58 -3.32 11.51
CA VAL A 117 -8.64 -2.84 10.50
C VAL A 117 -7.20 -3.13 10.92
N TYR A 118 -6.87 -2.85 12.19
CA TYR A 118 -5.54 -3.10 12.71
C TYR A 118 -5.15 -4.58 12.62
N GLU A 119 -5.95 -5.47 13.21
CA GLU A 119 -5.58 -6.89 13.32
C GLU A 119 -5.55 -7.60 11.96
N ARG A 120 -6.48 -7.27 11.06
CA ARG A 120 -6.62 -7.99 9.79
C ARG A 120 -5.77 -7.43 8.67
N LEU A 121 -5.50 -6.13 8.66
CA LEU A 121 -4.94 -5.45 7.48
C LEU A 121 -3.61 -4.71 7.75
N ILE A 122 -3.30 -4.38 9.01
CA ILE A 122 -2.10 -3.61 9.34
C ILE A 122 -1.07 -4.48 10.07
N LYS A 123 -1.47 -5.14 11.15
CA LYS A 123 -0.56 -5.86 12.05
C LYS A 123 0.36 -6.83 11.31
N GLY A 124 -0.21 -7.82 10.62
CA GLY A 124 0.56 -8.89 9.99
C GLY A 124 1.52 -8.39 8.91
N TYR A 125 1.08 -7.43 8.09
CA TYR A 125 1.94 -6.80 7.09
C TYR A 125 3.09 -6.03 7.75
N THR A 126 2.79 -5.21 8.76
CA THR A 126 3.79 -4.39 9.44
C THR A 126 4.82 -5.24 10.18
N GLU A 127 4.38 -6.24 10.94
CA GLU A 127 5.27 -7.15 11.66
C GLU A 127 6.17 -7.95 10.71
N LYS A 128 5.63 -8.37 9.55
CA LYS A 128 6.43 -9.03 8.49
C LYS A 128 7.48 -8.09 7.91
N GLN A 129 7.13 -6.84 7.61
CA GLN A 129 8.05 -5.86 7.01
C GLN A 129 9.20 -5.47 7.96
N TRP A 130 8.91 -5.33 9.24
CA TRP A 130 9.86 -4.86 10.23
C TRP A 130 10.56 -5.99 10.99
N GLY A 131 10.08 -7.24 10.88
CA GLY A 131 10.62 -8.39 11.60
C GLY A 131 10.47 -8.27 13.12
N ARG A 132 9.54 -7.42 13.60
CA ARG A 132 9.33 -7.11 15.02
C ARG A 132 7.85 -6.95 15.32
N SER A 133 7.47 -7.16 16.58
CA SER A 133 6.11 -6.91 17.04
C SER A 133 5.71 -5.44 16.88
N ALA A 134 4.46 -5.18 16.50
CA ALA A 134 3.91 -3.83 16.43
C ALA A 134 3.97 -3.07 17.77
N LYS A 135 4.00 -3.78 18.90
CA LYS A 135 4.19 -3.23 20.25
C LYS A 135 5.59 -2.68 20.50
N GLU A 136 6.57 -3.14 19.72
CA GLU A 136 7.97 -2.70 19.83
C GLU A 136 8.33 -1.62 18.81
N LEU A 137 7.40 -1.35 17.89
CA LEU A 137 7.60 -0.35 16.83
C LEU A 137 7.10 1.03 17.29
N PRO A 138 7.84 2.11 16.98
CA PRO A 138 7.43 3.46 17.36
C PRO A 138 6.10 3.88 16.73
N ALA A 139 5.26 4.60 17.48
CA ALA A 139 3.95 5.08 17.04
C ALA A 139 4.02 5.95 15.76
N PHE A 140 5.10 6.71 15.55
CA PHE A 140 5.25 7.59 14.40
C PHE A 140 5.32 6.89 13.04
N ILE A 141 5.56 5.57 12.99
CA ILE A 141 5.54 4.78 11.76
C ILE A 141 4.15 4.84 11.10
N ILE A 142 3.09 4.86 11.91
CA ILE A 142 1.72 5.09 11.44
C ILE A 142 1.23 6.44 11.97
N ARG A 143 1.52 7.51 11.25
CA ARG A 143 0.99 8.84 11.61
C ARG A 143 -0.47 9.02 11.26
N ARG A 144 -0.93 8.32 10.23
CA ARG A 144 -2.31 8.32 9.74
C ARG A 144 -2.61 7.00 9.04
N VAL A 145 -3.87 6.60 9.06
CA VAL A 145 -4.41 5.51 8.24
C VAL A 145 -5.25 6.15 7.14
N PRO A 146 -4.95 5.93 5.85
CA PRO A 146 -5.68 6.55 4.75
C PRO A 146 -7.04 5.88 4.54
N LEU A 147 -8.00 6.18 5.39
CA LEU A 147 -9.38 5.69 5.28
C LEU A 147 -10.13 6.48 4.20
N ARG A 148 -10.58 5.80 3.16
CA ARG A 148 -11.31 6.39 2.03
C ARG A 148 -12.77 5.97 2.06
N PHE A 149 -13.69 6.93 2.12
CA PHE A 149 -15.13 6.67 2.16
C PHE A 149 -15.77 6.75 0.76
N VAL A 150 -15.09 6.11 -0.20
CA VAL A 150 -15.50 5.98 -1.61
C VAL A 150 -15.28 4.55 -2.08
N TYR A 151 -16.02 4.11 -3.10
CA TYR A 151 -15.86 2.82 -3.75
C TYR A 151 -14.82 2.89 -4.87
N ASP A 152 -13.56 3.15 -4.51
CA ASP A 152 -12.45 3.24 -5.46
C ASP A 152 -11.29 2.37 -4.98
N ASN A 153 -10.91 1.39 -5.78
CA ASN A 153 -9.82 0.45 -5.50
C ASN A 153 -8.47 0.91 -6.05
N ASN A 154 -8.41 2.05 -6.73
CA ASN A 154 -7.15 2.61 -7.18
C ASN A 154 -6.29 2.98 -5.94
N TYR A 155 -5.13 2.32 -5.81
CA TYR A 155 -4.25 2.52 -4.66
C TYR A 155 -3.65 3.92 -4.62
N PHE A 156 -3.26 4.44 -5.79
CA PHE A 156 -2.72 5.78 -5.94
C PHE A 156 -3.84 6.79 -6.24
N ASN A 157 -3.64 8.04 -5.83
CA ASN A 157 -4.53 9.14 -6.20
C ASN A 157 -4.04 9.87 -7.45
N ASP A 158 -2.81 9.58 -7.88
CA ASP A 158 -2.15 10.26 -8.99
C ASP A 158 -2.85 9.94 -10.33
N ARG A 159 -2.88 10.93 -11.20
CA ARG A 159 -3.54 10.84 -12.51
C ARG A 159 -2.90 9.82 -13.44
N TYR A 160 -1.58 9.70 -13.36
CA TYR A 160 -0.80 8.82 -14.23
C TYR A 160 -0.20 7.71 -13.39
N GLN A 161 -0.32 6.48 -13.86
CA GLN A 161 0.34 5.31 -13.28
C GLN A 161 0.53 4.22 -14.32
N GLY A 162 1.53 3.38 -14.13
CA GLY A 162 1.83 2.30 -15.05
C GLY A 162 3.12 1.57 -14.73
N ILE A 163 3.40 0.57 -15.53
CA ILE A 163 4.63 -0.22 -15.52
C ILE A 163 5.23 -0.17 -16.92
N PRO A 164 6.56 -0.05 -17.08
CA PRO A 164 7.20 -0.11 -18.39
C PRO A 164 6.87 -1.43 -19.12
N GLU A 165 6.47 -1.37 -20.39
CA GLU A 165 6.06 -2.58 -21.16
C GLU A 165 7.18 -3.61 -21.26
N GLY A 166 8.43 -3.18 -21.48
CA GLY A 166 9.63 -4.04 -21.50
C GLY A 166 10.27 -4.29 -20.13
N GLY A 167 9.59 -3.92 -19.03
CA GLY A 167 10.15 -3.96 -17.68
C GLY A 167 11.06 -2.77 -17.38
N TYR A 168 11.43 -2.60 -16.12
CA TYR A 168 12.25 -1.45 -15.70
C TYR A 168 13.71 -1.49 -16.19
N ASN A 169 14.21 -2.64 -16.61
CA ASN A 169 15.59 -2.72 -17.10
C ASN A 169 15.81 -1.82 -18.32
N GLU A 170 14.85 -1.75 -19.25
CA GLU A 170 14.92 -0.87 -20.43
C GLU A 170 14.99 0.62 -20.07
N LEU A 171 14.35 1.02 -18.97
CA LEU A 171 14.42 2.40 -18.47
C LEU A 171 15.82 2.75 -17.91
N ILE A 172 16.59 1.75 -17.49
CA ILE A 172 17.89 1.91 -16.81
C ILE A 172 19.04 1.81 -17.81
N ASP A 173 18.84 1.14 -18.92
CA ASP A 173 19.81 0.91 -20.00
C ASP A 173 20.04 2.14 -20.86
#